data_2eee9c5853edd77d9ed83f6f57f2f31e
#
_entry.id   2eee9c5853edd77d9ed83f6f57f2f31e
#
_cell.length_a   1.000
_cell.length_b   1.000
_cell.length_c   1.000
_cell.angle_alpha   90.00
_cell.angle_beta   90.00
_cell.angle_gamma   90.00
#
_symmetry.space_group_name_H-M   'P 1'
#
loop_
_entity.id
_entity.type
_entity.pdbx_description
1 polymer ?
#
loop_
_entity_poly.entity_id
_entity_poly.type
_entity_poly.pdbx_seq_one_letter_code
_entity_poly.pdbx_strand_id
1 'polypeptide(L)'
;MDSALSRHAPNRLGTLQAPDEVERAVAHRLGPHRMAASGRDPFHAELYEVPLHHGALLELCYGRETRIDFGDDADHFLFRLTLAGACELQAGSVVARAGPGELTVSSPALASRLRTSPDCRNLVLRLERGALERKLQDMLQATLTRPLQFDLAAGGTSAALVLPTFEYLCRLGAQPGIGTASPVFGADLTAWLMSLLLTHLPHAYSDALLRGTPPLPAHVRRACDHVDAHLGEPLALAALAAVAGV
;
A
#
# COMPACT_ATOMS: atom_id res chain seq x y z
N MET A 1 15.53 14.05 -1.99
CA MET A 1 15.91 12.69 -1.50
C MET A 1 16.18 11.84 -2.72
N ASP A 2 17.43 11.49 -2.97
CA ASP A 2 17.76 10.59 -4.08
C ASP A 2 17.26 9.20 -3.76
N SER A 3 16.37 8.65 -4.58
CA SER A 3 15.86 7.31 -4.35
C SER A 3 16.95 6.24 -4.50
N ALA A 4 16.93 5.26 -3.61
CA ALA A 4 17.83 4.12 -3.69
C ALA A 4 17.46 3.15 -4.82
N LEU A 5 16.18 3.11 -5.25
CA LEU A 5 15.73 2.21 -6.32
C LEU A 5 16.31 2.60 -7.68
N SER A 6 16.38 3.89 -8.00
CA SER A 6 16.90 4.38 -9.28
C SER A 6 18.39 4.09 -9.50
N ARG A 7 19.13 3.80 -8.42
CA ARG A 7 20.58 3.50 -8.48
C ARG A 7 20.90 2.03 -8.75
N HIS A 8 19.90 1.13 -8.70
CA HIS A 8 20.11 -0.31 -8.83
C HIS A 8 19.53 -0.84 -10.14
N ALA A 9 20.41 -1.17 -11.08
CA ALA A 9 20.06 -1.69 -12.40
C ALA A 9 19.11 -2.91 -12.41
N PRO A 10 19.16 -3.87 -11.45
CA PRO A 10 18.25 -5.01 -11.44
C PRO A 10 16.77 -4.65 -11.30
N ASN A 11 16.47 -3.51 -10.66
CA ASN A 11 15.09 -3.08 -10.43
C ASN A 11 14.54 -2.21 -11.58
N ARG A 12 15.38 -1.86 -12.55
CA ARG A 12 15.00 -1.01 -13.67
C ARG A 12 14.22 -1.81 -14.70
N LEU A 13 12.97 -1.42 -14.95
CA LEU A 13 12.12 -2.02 -15.98
C LEU A 13 12.33 -1.37 -17.35
N GLY A 14 12.85 -0.16 -17.40
CA GLY A 14 13.19 0.52 -18.64
C GLY A 14 13.05 2.04 -18.58
N THR A 15 13.50 2.68 -19.66
CA THR A 15 13.16 4.07 -20.00
C THR A 15 12.23 4.00 -21.19
N LEU A 16 11.01 4.50 -21.03
CA LEU A 16 9.95 4.44 -22.04
C LEU A 16 9.76 5.84 -22.65
N GLN A 17 9.58 5.88 -23.97
CA GLN A 17 9.43 7.14 -24.72
C GLN A 17 8.07 7.27 -25.41
N ALA A 18 7.41 6.16 -25.71
CA ALA A 18 6.10 6.17 -26.33
C ALA A 18 4.98 6.22 -25.30
N PRO A 19 3.99 7.12 -25.43
CA PRO A 19 2.88 7.26 -24.47
C PRO A 19 2.16 5.94 -24.18
N ASP A 20 1.82 5.18 -25.21
CA ASP A 20 1.09 3.91 -25.10
C ASP A 20 1.93 2.81 -24.40
N GLU A 21 3.25 2.85 -24.52
CA GLU A 21 4.14 1.93 -23.81
C GLU A 21 4.19 2.28 -22.32
N VAL A 22 4.26 3.57 -22.00
CA VAL A 22 4.25 4.05 -20.61
C VAL A 22 2.93 3.68 -19.95
N GLU A 23 1.80 3.98 -20.61
CA GLU A 23 0.47 3.66 -20.09
C GLU A 23 0.32 2.14 -19.82
N ARG A 24 0.67 1.29 -20.81
CA ARG A 24 0.62 -0.18 -20.64
C ARG A 24 1.54 -0.68 -19.52
N ALA A 25 2.77 -0.19 -19.45
CA ALA A 25 3.73 -0.61 -18.44
C ALA A 25 3.27 -0.24 -17.01
N VAL A 26 2.68 0.94 -16.86
CA VAL A 26 2.15 1.43 -15.58
C VAL A 26 0.81 0.74 -15.27
N ALA A 27 -0.09 0.57 -16.25
CA ALA A 27 -1.38 -0.11 -16.05
C ALA A 27 -1.23 -1.55 -15.58
N HIS A 28 -0.26 -2.27 -16.12
CA HIS A 28 0.03 -3.65 -15.70
C HIS A 28 0.40 -3.74 -14.20
N ARG A 29 0.92 -2.67 -13.62
CA ARG A 29 1.45 -2.64 -12.25
C ARG A 29 0.56 -1.89 -11.26
N LEU A 30 -0.01 -0.78 -11.68
CA LEU A 30 -0.81 0.09 -10.83
C LEU A 30 -2.32 0.01 -11.11
N GLY A 31 -2.74 -0.92 -11.99
CA GLY A 31 -4.12 -1.13 -12.38
C GLY A 31 -4.56 -0.31 -13.57
N PRO A 32 -5.75 -0.64 -14.13
CA PRO A 32 -6.29 0.04 -15.29
C PRO A 32 -6.42 1.54 -15.03
N HIS A 33 -5.97 2.35 -15.98
CA HIS A 33 -6.09 3.81 -15.94
C HIS A 33 -6.00 4.39 -17.34
N ARG A 34 -6.37 5.64 -17.48
CA ARG A 34 -6.14 6.43 -18.70
C ARG A 34 -5.09 7.48 -18.42
N MET A 35 -4.15 7.63 -19.34
CA MET A 35 -3.08 8.59 -19.23
C MET A 35 -3.19 9.66 -20.32
N ALA A 36 -3.06 10.91 -19.95
CA ALA A 36 -2.94 12.05 -20.86
C ALA A 36 -1.75 12.89 -20.43
N ALA A 37 -0.91 13.24 -21.39
CA ALA A 37 0.25 14.10 -21.14
C ALA A 37 0.12 15.41 -21.88
N SER A 38 0.60 16.50 -21.28
CA SER A 38 0.63 17.83 -21.86
C SER A 38 1.86 18.02 -22.75
N GLY A 39 1.71 18.71 -23.88
CA GLY A 39 2.82 19.04 -24.79
C GLY A 39 3.11 17.96 -25.83
N ARG A 40 4.16 18.17 -26.66
CA ARG A 40 4.57 17.32 -27.79
C ARG A 40 5.93 16.63 -27.58
N ASP A 41 6.63 16.95 -26.49
CA ASP A 41 7.94 16.36 -26.23
C ASP A 41 7.83 14.86 -25.95
N PRO A 42 8.81 14.04 -26.31
CA PRO A 42 8.81 12.62 -26.01
C PRO A 42 8.79 12.39 -24.49
N PHE A 43 8.22 11.27 -24.07
CA PHE A 43 8.35 10.82 -22.70
C PHE A 43 9.80 10.43 -22.38
N HIS A 44 10.18 10.63 -21.13
CA HIS A 44 11.39 10.08 -20.55
C HIS A 44 11.01 9.37 -19.24
N ALA A 45 10.01 8.45 -19.37
CA ALA A 45 9.50 7.77 -18.21
C ALA A 45 10.49 6.71 -17.71
N GLU A 46 10.79 6.77 -16.43
CA GLU A 46 11.60 5.79 -15.72
C GLU A 46 10.72 5.00 -14.77
N LEU A 47 10.86 3.69 -14.78
CA LEU A 47 10.09 2.80 -13.93
C LEU A 47 11.03 1.75 -13.32
N TYR A 48 10.95 1.60 -12.00
CA TYR A 48 11.66 0.61 -11.19
C TYR A 48 10.65 -0.15 -10.33
N GLU A 49 10.88 -1.42 -10.07
CA GLU A 49 9.99 -2.25 -9.28
C GLU A 49 10.76 -3.21 -8.37
N VAL A 50 10.32 -3.31 -7.13
CA VAL A 50 10.71 -4.34 -6.16
C VAL A 50 9.46 -5.08 -5.76
N PRO A 51 9.32 -6.37 -6.09
CA PRO A 51 8.16 -7.16 -5.68
C PRO A 51 8.16 -7.36 -4.17
N LEU A 52 6.96 -7.30 -3.57
CA LEU A 52 6.70 -7.61 -2.17
C LEU A 52 5.63 -8.70 -2.09
N HIS A 53 5.53 -9.37 -0.96
CA HIS A 53 4.41 -10.26 -0.69
C HIS A 53 3.10 -9.44 -0.66
N HIS A 54 2.09 -9.80 -1.44
CA HIS A 54 0.85 -9.04 -1.63
C HIS A 54 1.01 -7.60 -2.10
N GLY A 55 2.06 -7.30 -2.88
CA GLY A 55 2.25 -5.95 -3.38
C GLY A 55 3.55 -5.74 -4.14
N ALA A 56 3.91 -4.48 -4.29
CA ALA A 56 5.18 -4.05 -4.88
C ALA A 56 5.53 -2.63 -4.41
N LEU A 57 6.81 -2.34 -4.37
CA LEU A 57 7.34 -0.98 -4.27
C LEU A 57 7.82 -0.56 -5.67
N LEU A 58 7.28 0.56 -6.15
CA LEU A 58 7.61 1.09 -7.46
C LEU A 58 8.18 2.50 -7.33
N GLU A 59 9.16 2.83 -8.14
CA GLU A 59 9.57 4.22 -8.36
C GLU A 59 9.22 4.61 -9.77
N LEU A 60 8.58 5.76 -9.93
CA LEU A 60 8.02 6.23 -11.17
C LEU A 60 8.28 7.71 -11.37
N CYS A 61 8.85 8.05 -12.55
CA CYS A 61 8.96 9.39 -13.06
C CYS A 61 8.46 9.39 -14.51
N TYR A 62 7.58 10.31 -14.88
CA TYR A 62 7.08 10.40 -16.26
C TYR A 62 7.96 11.29 -17.16
N GLY A 63 8.75 12.18 -16.56
CA GLY A 63 9.60 13.12 -17.29
C GLY A 63 8.82 14.22 -18.00
N ARG A 64 7.51 14.33 -17.73
CA ARG A 64 6.63 15.40 -18.25
C ARG A 64 5.36 15.53 -17.42
N GLU A 65 4.67 16.65 -17.57
CA GLU A 65 3.36 16.85 -16.94
C GLU A 65 2.37 15.79 -17.45
N THR A 66 1.82 15.02 -16.52
CA THR A 66 0.96 13.89 -16.83
C THR A 66 -0.29 13.91 -15.97
N ARG A 67 -1.44 13.61 -16.59
CA ARG A 67 -2.70 13.36 -15.92
C ARG A 67 -3.05 11.87 -16.04
N ILE A 68 -3.40 11.26 -14.93
CA ILE A 68 -3.77 9.86 -14.85
C ILE A 68 -5.15 9.79 -14.20
N ASP A 69 -6.10 9.21 -14.91
CA ASP A 69 -7.46 8.98 -14.42
C ASP A 69 -7.61 7.49 -14.08
N PHE A 70 -7.76 7.18 -12.79
CA PHE A 70 -8.02 5.84 -12.28
C PHE A 70 -9.52 5.63 -12.13
N GLY A 71 -10.02 4.47 -12.59
CA GLY A 71 -11.38 4.02 -12.37
C GLY A 71 -11.65 3.60 -10.91
N ASP A 72 -12.84 3.10 -10.67
CA ASP A 72 -13.28 2.52 -9.40
C ASP A 72 -13.12 0.99 -9.34
N ASP A 73 -12.56 0.40 -10.41
CA ASP A 73 -12.30 -1.03 -10.56
C ASP A 73 -10.91 -1.48 -10.03
N ALA A 74 -10.15 -0.55 -9.43
CA ALA A 74 -8.85 -0.88 -8.84
C ALA A 74 -9.00 -1.82 -7.63
N ASP A 75 -8.15 -2.86 -7.58
CA ASP A 75 -8.15 -3.86 -6.50
C ASP A 75 -6.90 -3.76 -5.60
N HIS A 76 -6.39 -2.54 -5.44
CA HIS A 76 -5.23 -2.28 -4.60
C HIS A 76 -5.21 -0.84 -4.08
N PHE A 77 -4.50 -0.66 -2.97
CA PHE A 77 -4.17 0.64 -2.40
C PHE A 77 -2.83 1.12 -2.97
N LEU A 78 -2.74 2.43 -3.23
CA LEU A 78 -1.50 3.08 -3.66
C LEU A 78 -1.10 4.16 -2.66
N PHE A 79 -0.01 3.92 -1.95
CA PHE A 79 0.61 4.88 -1.04
C PHE A 79 1.77 5.54 -1.78
N ARG A 80 1.63 6.82 -2.12
CA ARG A 80 2.61 7.56 -2.94
C ARG A 80 3.37 8.55 -2.08
N LEU A 81 4.66 8.34 -1.95
CA LEU A 81 5.60 9.30 -1.41
C LEU A 81 6.21 10.10 -2.57
N THR A 82 6.01 11.41 -2.57
CA THR A 82 6.65 12.30 -3.55
C THR A 82 8.11 12.51 -3.15
N LEU A 83 9.05 12.17 -4.04
CA LEU A 83 10.49 12.32 -3.83
C LEU A 83 11.02 13.64 -4.41
N ALA A 84 10.47 14.06 -5.54
CA ALA A 84 10.80 15.31 -6.24
C ALA A 84 9.58 15.85 -6.99
N GLY A 85 9.60 17.11 -7.36
CA GLY A 85 8.50 17.78 -8.04
C GLY A 85 7.24 17.87 -7.20
N ALA A 86 6.09 17.81 -7.85
CA ALA A 86 4.79 17.90 -7.17
C ALA A 86 3.75 17.01 -7.82
N CYS A 87 2.79 16.53 -7.03
CA CYS A 87 1.59 15.89 -7.54
C CYS A 87 0.32 16.41 -6.86
N GLU A 88 -0.80 16.27 -7.57
CA GLU A 88 -2.14 16.58 -7.08
C GLU A 88 -3.02 15.37 -7.30
N LEU A 89 -3.57 14.83 -6.22
CA LEU A 89 -4.52 13.72 -6.22
C LEU A 89 -5.91 14.24 -5.90
N GLN A 90 -6.87 13.98 -6.79
CA GLN A 90 -8.28 14.35 -6.62
C GLN A 90 -9.15 13.10 -6.59
N ALA A 91 -10.06 13.01 -5.62
CA ALA A 91 -11.13 12.03 -5.59
C ALA A 91 -12.44 12.72 -5.17
N GLY A 92 -13.45 12.68 -6.04
CA GLY A 92 -14.67 13.47 -5.87
C GLY A 92 -14.36 14.96 -5.77
N SER A 93 -14.80 15.59 -4.68
CA SER A 93 -14.55 17.02 -4.38
C SER A 93 -13.26 17.25 -3.55
N VAL A 94 -12.63 16.21 -3.07
CA VAL A 94 -11.41 16.31 -2.23
C VAL A 94 -10.18 16.35 -3.11
N VAL A 95 -9.28 17.29 -2.81
CA VAL A 95 -8.00 17.46 -3.50
C VAL A 95 -6.87 17.45 -2.49
N ALA A 96 -5.89 16.59 -2.71
CA ALA A 96 -4.65 16.53 -1.94
C ALA A 96 -3.47 16.93 -2.84
N ARG A 97 -2.61 17.81 -2.36
CA ARG A 97 -1.36 18.18 -3.01
C ARG A 97 -0.19 17.66 -2.23
N ALA A 98 0.83 17.20 -2.93
CA ALA A 98 2.03 16.68 -2.31
C ALA A 98 3.29 17.15 -3.04
N GLY A 99 4.23 17.63 -2.27
CA GLY A 99 5.61 17.90 -2.64
C GLY A 99 6.57 16.88 -2.01
N PRO A 100 7.89 17.13 -2.11
CA PRO A 100 8.89 16.20 -1.58
C PRO A 100 8.71 15.90 -0.09
N GLY A 101 8.68 14.60 0.23
CA GLY A 101 8.47 14.11 1.60
C GLY A 101 7.01 13.97 2.03
N GLU A 102 6.06 14.32 1.17
CA GLU A 102 4.63 14.20 1.46
C GLU A 102 4.01 12.96 0.82
N LEU A 103 3.00 12.40 1.50
CA LEU A 103 2.34 11.15 1.14
C LEU A 103 0.90 11.41 0.69
N THR A 104 0.52 10.79 -0.45
CA THR A 104 -0.88 10.69 -0.88
C THR A 104 -1.31 9.24 -0.98
N VAL A 105 -2.61 8.96 -0.76
CA VAL A 105 -3.16 7.61 -0.80
C VAL A 105 -4.35 7.54 -1.74
N SER A 106 -4.31 6.58 -2.68
CA SER A 106 -5.50 6.17 -3.44
C SER A 106 -6.04 4.87 -2.87
N SER A 107 -7.32 4.87 -2.52
CA SER A 107 -8.05 3.68 -2.07
C SER A 107 -8.81 3.06 -3.25
N PRO A 108 -8.95 1.72 -3.30
CA PRO A 108 -9.78 1.04 -4.29
C PRO A 108 -11.26 1.46 -4.18
N ALA A 109 -12.05 1.18 -5.21
CA ALA A 109 -13.46 1.57 -5.31
C ALA A 109 -13.73 3.08 -5.20
N LEU A 110 -12.71 3.91 -5.46
CA LEU A 110 -12.82 5.36 -5.49
C LEU A 110 -12.11 5.90 -6.73
N ALA A 111 -12.90 6.32 -7.73
CA ALA A 111 -12.34 6.94 -8.92
C ALA A 111 -11.52 8.18 -8.53
N SER A 112 -10.31 8.26 -9.05
CA SER A 112 -9.39 9.34 -8.69
C SER A 112 -8.58 9.81 -9.89
N ARG A 113 -8.11 11.05 -9.80
CA ARG A 113 -7.26 11.69 -10.79
C ARG A 113 -5.96 12.13 -10.15
N LEU A 114 -4.86 11.72 -10.73
CA LEU A 114 -3.52 12.18 -10.37
C LEU A 114 -2.98 13.11 -11.46
N ARG A 115 -2.45 14.27 -11.07
CA ARG A 115 -1.64 15.14 -11.93
C ARG A 115 -0.24 15.21 -11.37
N THR A 116 0.76 15.18 -12.25
CA THR A 116 2.17 15.22 -11.85
C THR A 116 2.89 16.34 -12.62
N SER A 117 3.78 17.06 -11.95
CA SER A 117 4.71 17.98 -12.62
C SER A 117 5.72 17.20 -13.47
N PRO A 118 6.42 17.86 -14.42
CA PRO A 118 7.38 17.17 -15.29
C PRO A 118 8.52 16.49 -14.54
N ASP A 119 8.96 17.06 -13.44
CA ASP A 119 10.03 16.57 -12.56
C ASP A 119 9.53 15.69 -11.41
N CYS A 120 8.23 15.40 -11.39
CA CYS A 120 7.63 14.59 -10.33
C CYS A 120 8.19 13.16 -10.35
N ARG A 121 8.71 12.75 -9.21
CA ARG A 121 9.20 11.41 -8.94
C ARG A 121 8.49 10.87 -7.70
N ASN A 122 7.78 9.78 -7.87
CA ASN A 122 7.02 9.15 -6.82
C ASN A 122 7.58 7.76 -6.48
N LEU A 123 7.67 7.47 -5.20
CA LEU A 123 7.83 6.12 -4.68
C LEU A 123 6.45 5.61 -4.28
N VAL A 124 5.97 4.56 -4.94
CA VAL A 124 4.62 4.05 -4.80
C VAL A 124 4.65 2.66 -4.18
N LEU A 125 4.11 2.52 -2.99
CA LEU A 125 3.83 1.23 -2.40
C LEU A 125 2.42 0.81 -2.83
N ARG A 126 2.35 -0.27 -3.61
CA ARG A 126 1.10 -0.93 -3.98
C ARG A 126 0.85 -2.10 -3.04
N LEU A 127 -0.33 -2.17 -2.45
CA LEU A 127 -0.79 -3.31 -1.63
C LEU A 127 -2.13 -3.82 -2.14
N GLU A 128 -2.28 -5.13 -2.21
CA GLU A 128 -3.52 -5.80 -2.58
C GLU A 128 -4.63 -5.47 -1.57
N ARG A 129 -5.82 -5.12 -2.09
CA ARG A 129 -6.98 -4.78 -1.29
C ARG A 129 -7.33 -5.86 -0.29
N GLY A 130 -7.51 -7.10 -0.77
CA GLY A 130 -7.93 -8.20 0.09
C GLY A 130 -6.94 -8.52 1.21
N ALA A 131 -5.62 -8.35 0.97
CA ALA A 131 -4.61 -8.56 1.99
C ALA A 131 -4.66 -7.49 3.08
N LEU A 132 -4.78 -6.21 2.70
CA LEU A 132 -4.85 -5.10 3.66
C LEU A 132 -6.16 -5.10 4.45
N GLU A 133 -7.30 -5.41 3.79
CA GLU A 133 -8.60 -5.52 4.46
C GLU A 133 -8.64 -6.71 5.44
N ARG A 134 -8.07 -7.88 5.09
CA ARG A 134 -7.93 -9.00 6.04
C ARG A 134 -7.07 -8.61 7.24
N LYS A 135 -5.94 -7.95 7.00
CA LYS A 135 -5.08 -7.47 8.10
C LYS A 135 -5.82 -6.53 9.04
N LEU A 136 -6.65 -5.64 8.51
CA LEU A 136 -7.48 -4.75 9.31
C LEU A 136 -8.54 -5.54 10.12
N GLN A 137 -9.19 -6.54 9.51
CA GLN A 137 -10.16 -7.41 10.20
C GLN A 137 -9.49 -8.16 11.36
N ASP A 138 -8.27 -8.67 11.14
CA ASP A 138 -7.49 -9.34 12.19
C ASP A 138 -7.15 -8.37 13.34
N MET A 139 -6.78 -7.14 13.03
CA MET A 139 -6.50 -6.11 14.04
C MET A 139 -7.76 -5.68 14.81
N LEU A 140 -8.92 -5.62 14.14
CA LEU A 140 -10.21 -5.25 14.74
C LEU A 140 -10.89 -6.44 15.42
N GLN A 141 -10.50 -7.69 15.11
CA GLN A 141 -11.23 -8.92 15.48
C GLN A 141 -12.71 -8.85 15.07
N ALA A 142 -12.99 -8.23 13.91
CA ALA A 142 -14.34 -8.00 13.41
C ALA A 142 -14.34 -7.88 11.88
N THR A 143 -15.48 -8.18 11.26
CA THR A 143 -15.68 -7.99 9.83
C THR A 143 -15.87 -6.50 9.50
N LEU A 144 -15.39 -6.09 8.32
CA LEU A 144 -15.58 -4.73 7.85
C LEU A 144 -17.03 -4.50 7.42
N THR A 145 -17.63 -3.42 7.90
CA THR A 145 -19.03 -3.04 7.58
C THR A 145 -19.12 -2.03 6.44
N ARG A 146 -18.01 -1.46 6.04
CA ARG A 146 -17.87 -0.50 4.92
C ARG A 146 -16.49 -0.67 4.27
N PRO A 147 -16.28 -0.20 3.04
CA PRO A 147 -14.97 -0.24 2.39
C PRO A 147 -13.90 0.45 3.23
N LEU A 148 -12.69 -0.12 3.26
CA LEU A 148 -11.52 0.58 3.80
C LEU A 148 -11.16 1.73 2.86
N GLN A 149 -11.14 2.95 3.39
CA GLN A 149 -10.74 4.15 2.66
C GLN A 149 -9.79 4.96 3.54
N PHE A 150 -8.66 5.35 2.98
CA PHE A 150 -7.72 6.27 3.60
C PHE A 150 -8.04 7.71 3.19
N ASP A 151 -7.64 8.66 4.01
CA ASP A 151 -7.62 10.06 3.61
C ASP A 151 -6.64 10.25 2.45
N LEU A 152 -6.95 11.14 1.52
CA LEU A 152 -6.13 11.36 0.30
C LEU A 152 -4.73 11.87 0.62
N ALA A 153 -4.56 12.62 1.70
CA ALA A 153 -3.28 13.13 2.17
C ALA A 153 -2.98 12.61 3.56
N ALA A 154 -1.79 12.10 3.76
CA ALA A 154 -1.25 11.85 5.08
C ALA A 154 -0.16 12.89 5.35
N GLY A 155 -0.44 13.81 6.27
CA GLY A 155 0.47 14.90 6.64
C GLY A 155 0.98 14.81 8.07
N GLY A 156 1.94 15.67 8.41
CA GLY A 156 2.43 15.84 9.77
C GLY A 156 3.07 14.60 10.39
N THR A 157 2.73 14.32 11.66
CA THR A 157 3.31 13.24 12.44
C THR A 157 3.08 11.85 11.83
N SER A 158 1.93 11.64 11.21
CA SER A 158 1.58 10.33 10.57
C SER A 158 2.52 9.98 9.43
N ALA A 159 2.81 10.94 8.55
CA ALA A 159 3.77 10.73 7.45
C ALA A 159 5.19 10.50 8.00
N ALA A 160 5.62 11.26 9.01
CA ALA A 160 6.94 11.14 9.61
C ALA A 160 7.25 9.74 10.19
N LEU A 161 6.24 9.03 10.68
CA LEU A 161 6.39 7.66 11.17
C LEU A 161 6.49 6.62 10.05
N VAL A 162 5.87 6.90 8.90
CA VAL A 162 5.86 5.98 7.75
C VAL A 162 7.07 6.18 6.84
N LEU A 163 7.59 7.40 6.70
CA LEU A 163 8.70 7.73 5.80
C LEU A 163 9.96 6.86 5.99
N PRO A 164 10.46 6.60 7.21
CA PRO A 164 11.64 5.77 7.41
C PRO A 164 11.47 4.35 6.88
N THR A 165 10.22 3.86 6.85
CA THR A 165 9.89 2.55 6.30
C THR A 165 10.07 2.49 4.79
N PHE A 166 9.69 3.54 4.07
CA PHE A 166 9.95 3.63 2.63
C PHE A 166 11.45 3.65 2.33
N GLU A 167 12.25 4.36 3.13
CA GLU A 167 13.70 4.35 3.02
C GLU A 167 14.29 2.95 3.26
N TYR A 168 13.79 2.26 4.27
CA TYR A 168 14.21 0.89 4.57
C TYR A 168 13.86 -0.08 3.43
N LEU A 169 12.64 -0.02 2.88
CA LEU A 169 12.23 -0.82 1.72
C LEU A 169 13.10 -0.55 0.49
N CYS A 170 13.46 0.71 0.25
CA CYS A 170 14.40 1.06 -0.83
C CYS A 170 15.78 0.42 -0.63
N ARG A 171 16.29 0.44 0.61
CA ARG A 171 17.58 -0.19 0.94
C ARG A 171 17.52 -1.71 0.80
N LEU A 172 16.42 -2.35 1.20
CA LEU A 172 16.21 -3.78 1.00
C LEU A 172 16.16 -4.13 -0.48
N GLY A 173 15.39 -3.39 -1.28
CA GLY A 173 15.28 -3.60 -2.72
C GLY A 173 16.60 -3.37 -3.47
N ALA A 174 17.52 -2.62 -2.86
CA ALA A 174 18.86 -2.39 -3.37
C ALA A 174 19.81 -3.59 -3.16
N GLN A 175 19.48 -4.51 -2.27
CA GLN A 175 20.34 -5.66 -1.97
C GLN A 175 19.94 -6.85 -2.84
N PRO A 176 20.86 -7.44 -3.62
CA PRO A 176 20.56 -8.63 -4.42
C PRO A 176 20.06 -9.78 -3.53
N GLY A 177 18.87 -10.28 -3.84
CA GLY A 177 18.35 -11.51 -3.24
C GLY A 177 17.65 -11.37 -1.87
N ILE A 178 17.69 -10.23 -1.18
CA ILE A 178 17.06 -10.12 0.15
C ILE A 178 15.53 -10.11 0.07
N GLY A 179 14.95 -9.40 -0.91
CA GLY A 179 13.50 -9.33 -1.09
C GLY A 179 12.86 -10.65 -1.56
N THR A 180 13.67 -11.53 -2.17
CA THR A 180 13.23 -12.83 -2.73
C THR A 180 13.80 -14.03 -2.00
N ALA A 181 14.79 -13.85 -1.12
CA ALA A 181 15.57 -14.94 -0.52
C ALA A 181 14.78 -15.74 0.53
N SER A 182 13.78 -15.16 1.16
CA SER A 182 12.92 -15.85 2.14
C SER A 182 11.46 -15.41 1.98
N PRO A 183 10.57 -16.29 1.46
CA PRO A 183 9.14 -16.01 1.39
C PRO A 183 8.53 -15.68 2.77
N VAL A 184 9.02 -16.32 3.83
CA VAL A 184 8.56 -16.06 5.21
C VAL A 184 8.91 -14.64 5.64
N PHE A 185 10.18 -14.23 5.45
CA PHE A 185 10.59 -12.86 5.76
C PHE A 185 9.78 -11.83 4.95
N GLY A 186 9.56 -12.09 3.65
CA GLY A 186 8.75 -11.20 2.81
C GLY A 186 7.31 -11.06 3.29
N ALA A 187 6.70 -12.15 3.74
CA ALA A 187 5.35 -12.16 4.30
C ALA A 187 5.29 -11.38 5.63
N ASP A 188 6.21 -11.63 6.56
CA ASP A 188 6.28 -10.95 7.86
C ASP A 188 6.53 -9.44 7.70
N LEU A 189 7.47 -9.07 6.81
CA LEU A 189 7.74 -7.68 6.49
C LEU A 189 6.50 -6.96 5.95
N THR A 190 5.77 -7.60 5.03
CA THR A 190 4.57 -7.01 4.46
C THR A 190 3.43 -6.93 5.49
N ALA A 191 3.26 -7.94 6.33
CA ALA A 191 2.29 -7.93 7.42
C ALA A 191 2.57 -6.80 8.44
N TRP A 192 3.84 -6.60 8.80
CA TRP A 192 4.28 -5.50 9.65
C TRP A 192 4.02 -4.14 8.98
N LEU A 193 4.36 -4.00 7.70
CA LEU A 193 4.12 -2.79 6.93
C LEU A 193 2.63 -2.43 6.88
N MET A 194 1.76 -3.41 6.61
CA MET A 194 0.31 -3.22 6.65
C MET A 194 -0.16 -2.73 8.03
N SER A 195 0.36 -3.31 9.12
CA SER A 195 0.04 -2.88 10.48
C SER A 195 0.46 -1.43 10.72
N LEU A 196 1.66 -1.05 10.28
CA LEU A 196 2.18 0.30 10.40
C LEU A 196 1.26 1.32 9.69
N LEU A 197 0.89 1.05 8.43
CA LEU A 197 0.04 1.92 7.64
C LEU A 197 -1.35 2.08 8.27
N LEU A 198 -1.97 0.96 8.68
CA LEU A 198 -3.29 0.95 9.32
C LEU A 198 -3.29 1.64 10.69
N THR A 199 -2.17 1.63 11.41
CA THR A 199 -2.10 2.26 12.72
C THR A 199 -1.84 3.77 12.62
N HIS A 200 -1.06 4.21 11.64
CA HIS A 200 -0.54 5.57 11.60
C HIS A 200 -1.17 6.47 10.55
N LEU A 201 -1.75 5.92 9.48
CA LEU A 201 -2.41 6.73 8.47
C LEU A 201 -3.92 6.84 8.75
N PRO A 202 -4.53 8.02 8.62
CA PRO A 202 -5.95 8.20 8.87
C PRO A 202 -6.79 7.46 7.81
N HIS A 203 -7.79 6.73 8.28
CA HIS A 203 -8.71 5.96 7.44
C HIS A 203 -10.07 5.72 8.12
N ALA A 204 -11.02 5.18 7.38
CA ALA A 204 -12.40 4.98 7.81
C ALA A 204 -12.57 4.20 9.13
N TYR A 205 -11.58 3.42 9.56
CA TYR A 205 -11.60 2.61 10.79
C TYR A 205 -10.61 3.06 11.87
N SER A 206 -9.92 4.20 11.69
CA SER A 206 -8.93 4.69 12.67
C SER A 206 -9.48 4.78 14.08
N ASP A 207 -10.67 5.36 14.25
CA ASP A 207 -11.32 5.45 15.56
C ASP A 207 -11.65 4.08 16.17
N ALA A 208 -11.99 3.10 15.34
CA ALA A 208 -12.27 1.74 15.82
C ALA A 208 -11.01 1.06 16.34
N LEU A 209 -9.88 1.22 15.63
CA LEU A 209 -8.57 0.72 16.08
C LEU A 209 -8.11 1.41 17.37
N LEU A 210 -8.31 2.72 17.50
CA LEU A 210 -7.93 3.48 18.70
C LEU A 210 -8.73 3.08 19.95
N ARG A 211 -10.01 2.74 19.76
CA ARG A 211 -10.84 2.26 20.89
C ARG A 211 -10.44 0.87 21.37
N GLY A 212 -9.64 0.16 20.58
CA GLY A 212 -9.26 -1.22 20.81
C GLY A 212 -10.41 -2.22 20.58
N THR A 213 -10.07 -3.48 20.45
CA THR A 213 -11.04 -4.56 20.39
C THR A 213 -11.66 -4.74 21.79
N PRO A 214 -12.99 -4.78 21.94
CA PRO A 214 -13.59 -5.16 23.19
C PRO A 214 -13.01 -6.52 23.61
N PRO A 215 -12.73 -6.73 24.92
CA PRO A 215 -12.21 -8.01 25.33
C PRO A 215 -13.20 -9.10 24.92
N LEU A 216 -12.68 -10.17 24.27
CA LEU A 216 -13.47 -11.31 23.88
C LEU A 216 -14.31 -11.80 25.08
N PRO A 217 -15.56 -12.16 24.88
CA PRO A 217 -16.34 -12.81 25.92
C PRO A 217 -15.55 -13.96 26.55
N ALA A 218 -15.63 -14.13 27.87
CA ALA A 218 -14.77 -15.05 28.60
C ALA A 218 -14.83 -16.51 28.05
N HIS A 219 -16.00 -16.93 27.55
CA HIS A 219 -16.18 -18.26 26.95
C HIS A 219 -15.44 -18.37 25.60
N VAL A 220 -15.47 -17.33 24.76
CA VAL A 220 -14.74 -17.33 23.48
C VAL A 220 -13.24 -17.33 23.72
N ARG A 221 -12.75 -16.51 24.67
CA ARG A 221 -11.33 -16.49 25.03
C ARG A 221 -10.85 -17.85 25.51
N ARG A 222 -11.60 -18.53 26.41
CA ARG A 222 -11.25 -19.89 26.87
C ARG A 222 -11.18 -20.89 25.70
N ALA A 223 -12.10 -20.80 24.74
CA ALA A 223 -12.07 -21.66 23.56
C ALA A 223 -10.82 -21.38 22.69
N CYS A 224 -10.48 -20.11 22.44
CA CYS A 224 -9.27 -19.74 21.69
C CYS A 224 -7.99 -20.20 22.42
N ASP A 225 -7.87 -19.91 23.72
CA ASP A 225 -6.72 -20.35 24.53
C ASP A 225 -6.54 -21.89 24.49
N HIS A 226 -7.64 -22.63 24.49
CA HIS A 226 -7.60 -24.07 24.37
C HIS A 226 -7.16 -24.56 22.98
N VAL A 227 -7.64 -23.92 21.91
CA VAL A 227 -7.19 -24.21 20.52
C VAL A 227 -5.69 -23.96 20.40
N ASP A 228 -5.21 -22.80 20.86
CA ASP A 228 -3.80 -22.42 20.77
C ASP A 228 -2.88 -23.38 21.55
N ALA A 229 -3.35 -23.88 22.70
CA ALA A 229 -2.61 -24.84 23.51
C ALA A 229 -2.56 -26.25 22.89
N HIS A 230 -3.50 -26.60 21.96
CA HIS A 230 -3.68 -27.96 21.43
C HIS A 230 -3.65 -28.01 19.91
N LEU A 231 -2.92 -27.09 19.25
CA LEU A 231 -2.83 -26.98 17.77
C LEU A 231 -2.37 -28.27 17.07
N GLY A 232 -1.67 -29.16 17.78
CA GLY A 232 -1.20 -30.44 17.24
C GLY A 232 -2.15 -31.62 17.49
N GLU A 233 -3.30 -31.43 18.13
CA GLU A 233 -4.24 -32.49 18.54
C GLU A 233 -5.57 -32.36 17.78
N PRO A 234 -6.33 -33.47 17.63
CA PRO A 234 -7.68 -33.41 17.09
C PRO A 234 -8.61 -32.62 18.02
N LEU A 235 -9.11 -31.48 17.54
CA LEU A 235 -10.02 -30.63 18.31
C LEU A 235 -11.47 -31.03 18.05
N ALA A 236 -12.14 -31.60 19.06
CA ALA A 236 -13.56 -31.96 18.99
C ALA A 236 -14.42 -30.74 19.41
N LEU A 237 -15.50 -30.47 18.69
CA LEU A 237 -16.43 -29.38 19.01
C LEU A 237 -16.99 -29.47 20.45
N ALA A 238 -17.29 -30.71 20.91
CA ALA A 238 -17.76 -30.94 22.26
C ALA A 238 -16.74 -30.56 23.34
N ALA A 239 -15.44 -30.77 23.09
CA ALA A 239 -14.37 -30.35 24.00
C ALA A 239 -14.27 -28.84 24.07
N LEU A 240 -14.36 -28.13 22.92
CA LEU A 240 -14.38 -26.68 22.85
C LEU A 240 -15.58 -26.08 23.58
N ALA A 241 -16.79 -26.67 23.40
CA ALA A 241 -17.99 -26.21 24.10
C ALA A 241 -17.86 -26.40 25.62
N ALA A 242 -17.32 -27.55 26.07
CA ALA A 242 -17.09 -27.81 27.49
C ALA A 242 -16.09 -26.80 28.12
N VAL A 243 -14.98 -26.53 27.44
CA VAL A 243 -13.98 -25.52 27.90
C VAL A 243 -14.54 -24.11 27.86
N ALA A 244 -15.33 -23.79 26.85
CA ALA A 244 -16.02 -22.51 26.74
C ALA A 244 -17.07 -22.35 27.87
N GLY A 245 -17.66 -23.42 28.34
CA GLY A 245 -18.73 -23.40 29.35
C GLY A 245 -20.10 -23.10 28.71
N VAL A 246 -20.35 -23.60 27.50
CA VAL A 246 -21.61 -23.49 26.74
C VAL A 246 -22.10 -24.87 26.28
#